data_5087514e729806d15e2b70fbc10e0def
#
_entry.id   5087514e729806d15e2b70fbc10e0def
#
_cell.length_a   1.000
_cell.length_b   1.000
_cell.length_c   1.000
_cell.angle_alpha   90.00
_cell.angle_beta   90.00
_cell.angle_gamma   90.00
#
_symmetry.space_group_name_H-M   'P 1'
#
loop_
_entity.id
_entity.type
_entity.pdbx_description
1 polymer ?
#
loop_
_entity_poly.entity_id
_entity_poly.type
_entity_poly.pdbx_seq_one_letter_code
_entity_poly.pdbx_strand_id
1 'polypeptide(L)'
;MDSLTGQILGKLEELGLTENTMVVFSTDHGDMLGSHRLFNKGFNMYEEDHHIPLIIACPGKAEGISMDSFVNTVDLMPTFLDAAGCETPAGVQGKSLMPMLEGKVPQGWRQESFSEFNGYESTLLTSRMVRTRKWKYVYNPFGQDELYDMESDPGELHNLAELLGFVHVLRRMRKKMLGCLREYEDSIAEVTSWQSNSYGLFLSDREE
;
A
#
# COMPACT_ATOMS: atom_id res chain seq x y z
N MET A 1 19.70 -1.17 15.03
CA MET A 1 19.20 -2.03 13.95
C MET A 1 20.24 -2.21 12.86
N ASP A 2 20.82 -1.18 12.31
CA ASP A 2 21.85 -1.22 11.25
C ASP A 2 23.01 -2.18 11.54
N SER A 3 23.63 -2.07 12.73
CA SER A 3 24.72 -2.98 13.16
C SER A 3 24.31 -4.48 13.18
N LEU A 4 23.05 -4.79 13.54
CA LEU A 4 22.55 -6.17 13.54
C LEU A 4 22.33 -6.67 12.11
N THR A 5 21.82 -5.82 11.24
CA THR A 5 21.69 -6.14 9.82
C THR A 5 23.06 -6.43 9.21
N GLY A 6 24.07 -5.60 9.51
CA GLY A 6 25.45 -5.83 9.07
C GLY A 6 26.03 -7.16 9.54
N GLN A 7 25.73 -7.59 10.78
CA GLN A 7 26.18 -8.89 11.29
C GLN A 7 25.54 -10.06 10.52
N ILE A 8 24.25 -9.95 10.18
CA ILE A 8 23.55 -10.98 9.39
C ILE A 8 24.16 -11.09 7.99
N LEU A 9 24.39 -9.93 7.33
CA LEU A 9 24.98 -9.90 6.00
C LEU A 9 26.41 -10.43 6.00
N GLY A 10 27.23 -10.06 7.00
CA GLY A 10 28.59 -10.60 7.18
C GLY A 10 28.57 -12.10 7.39
N LYS A 11 27.58 -12.64 8.11
CA LYS A 11 27.45 -14.09 8.29
C LYS A 11 27.08 -14.82 7.01
N LEU A 12 26.22 -14.19 6.18
CA LEU A 12 25.90 -14.72 4.86
C LEU A 12 27.15 -14.83 3.97
N GLU A 13 28.00 -13.81 4.00
CA GLU A 13 29.27 -13.78 3.26
C GLU A 13 30.26 -14.85 3.78
N GLU A 14 30.46 -14.92 5.09
CA GLU A 14 31.31 -15.94 5.72
C GLU A 14 30.93 -17.38 5.33
N LEU A 15 29.64 -17.64 5.14
CA LEU A 15 29.14 -18.96 4.76
C LEU A 15 29.16 -19.20 3.24
N GLY A 16 29.56 -18.21 2.43
CA GLY A 16 29.62 -18.32 0.97
C GLY A 16 28.24 -18.42 0.32
N LEU A 17 27.20 -17.89 0.96
CA LEU A 17 25.82 -18.00 0.50
C LEU A 17 25.31 -16.77 -0.27
N THR A 18 26.09 -15.69 -0.31
CA THR A 18 25.68 -14.39 -0.90
C THR A 18 25.20 -14.54 -2.35
N GLU A 19 25.90 -15.32 -3.16
CA GLU A 19 25.60 -15.49 -4.59
C GLU A 19 24.34 -16.33 -4.86
N ASN A 20 23.76 -16.94 -3.83
CA ASN A 20 22.56 -17.79 -3.96
C ASN A 20 21.46 -17.39 -2.98
N THR A 21 21.48 -16.15 -2.49
CA THR A 21 20.48 -15.68 -1.52
C THR A 21 19.95 -14.32 -1.93
N MET A 22 18.62 -14.23 -2.11
CA MET A 22 17.93 -12.94 -2.19
C MET A 22 17.80 -12.39 -0.77
N VAL A 23 18.23 -11.16 -0.57
CA VAL A 23 18.08 -10.42 0.70
C VAL A 23 17.01 -9.36 0.54
N VAL A 24 16.04 -9.38 1.45
CA VAL A 24 14.97 -8.38 1.48
C VAL A 24 14.98 -7.69 2.84
N PHE A 25 15.07 -6.37 2.82
CA PHE A 25 14.91 -5.52 4.00
C PHE A 25 13.59 -4.78 3.91
N SER A 26 12.72 -5.00 4.87
CA SER A 26 11.41 -4.36 5.00
C SER A 26 10.94 -4.44 6.46
N THR A 27 9.73 -3.97 6.71
CA THR A 27 9.00 -4.12 7.97
C THR A 27 7.53 -4.44 7.67
N ASP A 28 6.80 -4.93 8.65
CA ASP A 28 5.37 -5.20 8.54
C ASP A 28 4.53 -3.91 8.57
N HIS A 29 4.94 -2.90 9.34
CA HIS A 29 4.33 -1.58 9.44
C HIS A 29 5.34 -0.56 9.95
N GLY A 30 4.98 0.73 9.88
CA GLY A 30 5.69 1.80 10.54
C GLY A 30 5.22 2.03 11.98
N ASP A 31 5.47 3.22 12.51
CA ASP A 31 5.05 3.65 13.84
C ASP A 31 4.89 5.17 13.87
N MET A 32 3.86 5.66 14.55
CA MET A 32 3.52 7.09 14.58
C MET A 32 4.54 7.96 15.30
N LEU A 33 5.21 7.43 16.33
CA LEU A 33 6.31 8.09 17.08
C LEU A 33 6.08 9.57 17.45
N GLY A 34 4.83 9.97 17.66
CA GLY A 34 4.42 11.34 17.98
C GLY A 34 3.75 12.10 16.83
N SER A 35 3.84 11.63 15.60
CA SER A 35 3.09 12.19 14.47
C SER A 35 1.59 12.13 14.76
N HIS A 36 0.84 13.14 14.31
CA HIS A 36 -0.59 13.28 14.60
C HIS A 36 -0.96 13.16 16.09
N ARG A 37 0.01 13.36 17.02
CA ARG A 37 -0.11 13.13 18.46
C ARG A 37 -0.38 11.69 18.85
N LEU A 38 -0.05 10.74 17.97
CA LEU A 38 -0.16 9.30 18.17
C LEU A 38 1.23 8.72 18.43
N PHE A 39 1.34 7.70 19.28
CA PHE A 39 2.62 7.10 19.65
C PHE A 39 2.87 5.73 19.03
N ASN A 40 1.85 4.92 18.91
CA ASN A 40 1.95 3.56 18.40
C ASN A 40 1.33 3.49 17.01
N LYS A 41 1.60 2.42 16.29
CA LYS A 41 0.79 1.99 15.17
C LYS A 41 -0.68 1.87 15.62
N GLY A 42 -1.60 1.97 14.68
CA GLY A 42 -3.01 1.90 15.04
C GLY A 42 -3.94 1.64 13.86
N PHE A 43 -5.14 2.08 14.02
CA PHE A 43 -6.21 1.98 13.03
C PHE A 43 -6.26 3.20 12.09
N ASN A 44 -5.15 3.90 11.98
CA ASN A 44 -4.98 5.00 11.03
C ASN A 44 -4.35 4.51 9.72
N MET A 45 -4.44 5.34 8.68
CA MET A 45 -3.87 5.04 7.36
C MET A 45 -2.79 6.05 6.96
N TYR A 46 -2.10 6.66 7.93
CA TYR A 46 -1.05 7.65 7.68
C TYR A 46 0.20 7.03 7.06
N GLU A 47 0.98 7.85 6.35
CA GLU A 47 2.23 7.40 5.71
C GLU A 47 3.21 6.82 6.74
N GLU A 48 3.24 7.32 7.98
CA GLU A 48 4.08 6.80 9.05
C GLU A 48 3.85 5.31 9.35
N ASP A 49 2.62 4.84 9.23
CA ASP A 49 2.29 3.42 9.44
C ASP A 49 2.36 2.60 8.14
N HIS A 50 2.04 3.19 6.99
CA HIS A 50 1.81 2.45 5.75
C HIS A 50 2.90 2.58 4.69
N HIS A 51 3.71 3.65 4.72
CA HIS A 51 4.81 3.85 3.78
C HIS A 51 6.11 3.22 4.33
N ILE A 52 6.21 1.92 4.23
CA ILE A 52 7.31 1.12 4.75
C ILE A 52 8.48 1.04 3.75
N PRO A 53 9.73 0.86 4.23
CA PRO A 53 10.87 0.65 3.36
C PRO A 53 10.80 -0.70 2.66
N LEU A 54 11.32 -0.75 1.43
CA LEU A 54 11.57 -2.00 0.72
C LEU A 54 12.90 -1.91 -0.03
N ILE A 55 13.86 -2.75 0.37
CA ILE A 55 15.14 -2.89 -0.31
C ILE A 55 15.31 -4.38 -0.68
N ILE A 56 15.60 -4.67 -1.93
CA ILE A 56 15.81 -6.03 -2.41
C ILE A 56 17.18 -6.11 -3.07
N ALA A 57 18.04 -7.00 -2.57
CA ALA A 57 19.29 -7.39 -3.21
C ALA A 57 19.14 -8.84 -3.72
N CYS A 58 19.29 -9.03 -5.02
CA CYS A 58 19.13 -10.32 -5.68
C CYS A 58 20.34 -10.59 -6.58
N PRO A 59 21.10 -11.68 -6.39
CA PRO A 59 22.27 -11.99 -7.19
C PRO A 59 21.95 -12.04 -8.68
N GLY A 60 22.83 -11.47 -9.50
CA GLY A 60 22.65 -11.42 -10.96
C GLY A 60 21.57 -10.44 -11.46
N LYS A 61 20.99 -9.64 -10.58
CA LYS A 61 20.06 -8.54 -10.93
C LYS A 61 20.78 -7.19 -10.87
N ALA A 62 20.09 -6.16 -11.34
CA ALA A 62 20.64 -4.81 -11.38
C ALA A 62 20.86 -4.25 -9.95
N GLU A 63 21.96 -3.50 -9.79
CA GLU A 63 22.35 -2.89 -8.52
C GLU A 63 22.14 -1.36 -8.55
N GLY A 64 21.93 -0.77 -7.39
CA GLY A 64 21.82 0.67 -7.21
C GLY A 64 20.62 1.33 -7.91
N ILE A 65 19.58 0.57 -8.21
CA ILE A 65 18.35 1.08 -8.82
C ILE A 65 17.40 1.57 -7.76
N SER A 66 16.84 2.74 -7.94
CA SER A 66 15.68 3.24 -7.21
C SER A 66 14.47 3.32 -8.14
N MET A 67 13.35 2.77 -7.70
CA MET A 67 12.10 2.75 -8.46
C MET A 67 11.02 3.53 -7.73
N ASP A 68 10.34 4.41 -8.45
CA ASP A 68 9.25 5.25 -7.93
C ASP A 68 7.89 4.68 -8.37
N SER A 69 7.72 3.37 -8.21
CA SER A 69 6.50 2.63 -8.56
C SER A 69 5.79 2.16 -7.30
N PHE A 70 4.47 2.17 -7.31
CA PHE A 70 3.71 1.58 -6.21
C PHE A 70 3.91 0.08 -6.15
N VAL A 71 4.45 -0.38 -5.03
CA VAL A 71 4.59 -1.78 -4.68
C VAL A 71 3.95 -2.03 -3.30
N ASN A 72 3.43 -3.21 -3.08
CA ASN A 72 2.75 -3.55 -1.83
C ASN A 72 3.33 -4.84 -1.25
N THR A 73 3.14 -5.08 0.04
CA THR A 73 3.64 -6.30 0.71
C THR A 73 3.13 -7.59 0.08
N VAL A 74 1.94 -7.58 -0.52
CA VAL A 74 1.38 -8.72 -1.27
C VAL A 74 2.22 -9.13 -2.48
N ASP A 75 3.10 -8.26 -2.97
CA ASP A 75 4.00 -8.54 -4.11
C ASP A 75 5.22 -9.38 -3.71
N LEU A 76 5.52 -9.47 -2.41
CA LEU A 76 6.69 -10.21 -1.93
C LEU A 76 6.56 -11.71 -2.18
N MET A 77 5.40 -12.29 -1.87
CA MET A 77 5.18 -13.73 -2.09
C MET A 77 5.39 -14.15 -3.55
N PRO A 78 4.72 -13.56 -4.56
CA PRO A 78 4.96 -13.93 -5.94
C PRO A 78 6.38 -13.61 -6.41
N THR A 79 7.05 -12.60 -5.83
CA THR A 79 8.46 -12.31 -6.10
C THR A 79 9.37 -13.44 -5.61
N PHE A 80 9.13 -13.97 -4.42
CA PHE A 80 9.92 -15.08 -3.87
C PHE A 80 9.70 -16.37 -4.65
N LEU A 81 8.47 -16.66 -5.05
CA LEU A 81 8.16 -17.82 -5.87
C LEU A 81 8.83 -17.73 -7.24
N ASP A 82 8.76 -16.58 -7.89
CA ASP A 82 9.40 -16.32 -9.19
C ASP A 82 10.94 -16.47 -9.09
N ALA A 83 11.54 -15.88 -8.06
CA ALA A 83 12.98 -16.04 -7.79
C ALA A 83 13.40 -17.49 -7.56
N ALA A 84 12.52 -18.29 -6.94
CA ALA A 84 12.74 -19.72 -6.70
C ALA A 84 12.39 -20.61 -7.92
N GLY A 85 11.91 -20.04 -9.01
CA GLY A 85 11.45 -20.79 -10.19
C GLY A 85 10.16 -21.59 -9.93
N CYS A 86 9.35 -21.17 -8.97
CA CYS A 86 8.08 -21.78 -8.62
C CYS A 86 6.92 -21.03 -9.27
N GLU A 87 5.87 -21.74 -9.60
CA GLU A 87 4.63 -21.14 -10.11
C GLU A 87 3.88 -20.39 -8.99
N THR A 88 3.36 -19.22 -9.32
CA THR A 88 2.49 -18.49 -8.41
C THR A 88 1.09 -19.12 -8.41
N PRO A 89 0.54 -19.51 -7.25
CA PRO A 89 -0.79 -20.08 -7.15
C PRO A 89 -1.88 -19.16 -7.71
N ALA A 90 -2.95 -19.74 -8.23
CA ALA A 90 -4.13 -18.98 -8.62
C ALA A 90 -4.74 -18.23 -7.42
N GLY A 91 -5.26 -17.02 -7.64
CA GLY A 91 -5.86 -16.19 -6.59
C GLY A 91 -4.87 -15.30 -5.83
N VAL A 92 -3.56 -15.38 -6.10
CA VAL A 92 -2.59 -14.42 -5.54
C VAL A 92 -2.78 -13.07 -6.21
N GLN A 93 -3.07 -12.05 -5.41
CA GLN A 93 -3.36 -10.68 -5.87
C GLN A 93 -2.09 -9.86 -6.14
N GLY A 94 -0.97 -10.23 -5.53
CA GLY A 94 0.33 -9.58 -5.73
C GLY A 94 0.92 -9.87 -7.10
N LYS A 95 1.91 -9.08 -7.51
CA LYS A 95 2.64 -9.21 -8.77
C LYS A 95 4.14 -9.31 -8.49
N SER A 96 4.85 -10.22 -9.17
CA SER A 96 6.30 -10.37 -9.01
C SER A 96 7.04 -9.06 -9.33
N LEU A 97 7.96 -8.69 -8.44
CA LEU A 97 8.88 -7.55 -8.60
C LEU A 97 10.14 -7.92 -9.40
N MET A 98 10.31 -9.18 -9.81
CA MET A 98 11.50 -9.64 -10.54
C MET A 98 11.81 -8.79 -11.79
N PRO A 99 10.83 -8.36 -12.62
CA PRO A 99 11.11 -7.45 -13.73
C PRO A 99 11.67 -6.08 -13.30
N MET A 100 11.25 -5.59 -12.12
CA MET A 100 11.77 -4.32 -11.57
C MET A 100 13.21 -4.48 -11.11
N LEU A 101 13.60 -5.63 -10.58
CA LEU A 101 15.00 -5.94 -10.25
C LEU A 101 15.88 -6.03 -11.49
N GLU A 102 15.32 -6.10 -12.69
CA GLU A 102 15.98 -5.97 -13.97
C GLU A 102 15.96 -4.53 -14.53
N GLY A 103 15.49 -3.57 -13.76
CA GLY A 103 15.39 -2.17 -14.19
C GLY A 103 14.18 -1.87 -15.08
N LYS A 104 13.17 -2.75 -15.12
CA LYS A 104 12.02 -2.61 -16.03
C LYS A 104 10.71 -2.53 -15.22
N VAL A 105 9.97 -1.46 -15.40
CA VAL A 105 8.58 -1.40 -14.90
C VAL A 105 7.67 -2.06 -15.95
N PRO A 106 6.94 -3.14 -15.59
CA PRO A 106 6.03 -3.80 -16.53
C PRO A 106 4.96 -2.84 -17.07
N GLN A 107 4.59 -3.02 -18.33
CA GLN A 107 3.48 -2.27 -18.91
C GLN A 107 2.18 -2.57 -18.13
N GLY A 108 1.40 -1.53 -17.84
CA GLY A 108 0.16 -1.68 -17.07
C GLY A 108 0.40 -1.94 -15.57
N TRP A 109 1.60 -1.61 -15.06
CA TRP A 109 1.84 -1.63 -13.62
C TRP A 109 0.91 -0.64 -12.91
N ARG A 110 0.53 -1.00 -11.68
CA ARG A 110 -0.41 -0.20 -10.88
C ARG A 110 0.07 1.26 -10.70
N GLN A 111 -0.90 2.16 -10.71
CA GLN A 111 -0.68 3.60 -10.49
C GLN A 111 -1.17 4.06 -9.11
N GLU A 112 -1.65 3.15 -8.31
CA GLU A 112 -2.10 3.35 -6.93
C GLU A 112 -1.68 2.19 -6.03
N SER A 113 -1.54 2.49 -4.74
CA SER A 113 -1.49 1.50 -3.68
C SER A 113 -2.87 1.40 -3.01
N PHE A 114 -3.27 0.19 -2.68
CA PHE A 114 -4.46 -0.10 -1.88
C PHE A 114 -4.03 -0.78 -0.60
N SER A 115 -4.64 -0.38 0.51
CA SER A 115 -4.40 -0.99 1.82
C SER A 115 -5.70 -1.15 2.57
N GLU A 116 -5.78 -2.21 3.36
CA GLU A 116 -6.94 -2.52 4.20
C GLU A 116 -6.52 -2.71 5.65
N PHE A 117 -7.40 -2.29 6.54
CA PHE A 117 -7.30 -2.51 7.97
C PHE A 117 -8.59 -3.17 8.46
N ASN A 118 -8.47 -4.28 9.15
CA ASN A 118 -9.61 -5.09 9.61
C ASN A 118 -9.46 -5.44 11.11
N GLY A 119 -9.65 -4.43 11.94
CA GLY A 119 -9.64 -4.60 13.40
C GLY A 119 -8.23 -4.63 14.01
N TYR A 120 -8.16 -4.15 15.23
CA TYR A 120 -6.96 -4.19 16.06
C TYR A 120 -7.38 -4.51 17.49
N GLU A 121 -6.79 -5.56 18.07
CA GLU A 121 -7.18 -6.09 19.40
C GLU A 121 -8.68 -6.40 19.46
N SER A 122 -9.42 -5.73 20.36
CA SER A 122 -10.88 -5.87 20.51
C SER A 122 -11.70 -4.84 19.72
N THR A 123 -11.06 -4.06 18.84
CA THR A 123 -11.70 -3.00 18.07
C THR A 123 -12.17 -3.52 16.73
N LEU A 124 -13.46 -3.38 16.42
CA LEU A 124 -14.06 -3.77 15.14
C LEU A 124 -13.98 -2.66 14.07
N LEU A 125 -13.06 -1.72 14.23
CA LEU A 125 -12.85 -0.69 13.23
C LEU A 125 -12.27 -1.30 11.95
N THR A 126 -12.74 -0.82 10.84
CA THR A 126 -12.22 -1.19 9.53
C THR A 126 -12.03 0.07 8.71
N SER A 127 -10.97 0.11 7.92
CA SER A 127 -10.69 1.23 7.02
C SER A 127 -10.08 0.72 5.72
N ARG A 128 -10.23 1.48 4.66
CA ARG A 128 -9.62 1.21 3.35
C ARG A 128 -8.94 2.46 2.85
N MET A 129 -7.76 2.32 2.29
CA MET A 129 -6.97 3.41 1.75
C MET A 129 -6.64 3.15 0.29
N VAL A 130 -6.81 4.18 -0.54
CA VAL A 130 -6.22 4.23 -1.88
C VAL A 130 -5.30 5.44 -2.00
N ARG A 131 -4.05 5.18 -2.40
CA ARG A 131 -2.96 6.14 -2.52
C ARG A 131 -2.51 6.23 -3.96
N THR A 132 -2.67 7.39 -4.58
CA THR A 132 -2.06 7.75 -5.87
C THR A 132 -0.85 8.66 -5.63
N ARG A 133 -0.07 9.06 -6.63
CA ARG A 133 1.05 9.99 -6.42
C ARG A 133 0.61 11.28 -5.73
N LYS A 134 -0.50 11.85 -6.16
CA LYS A 134 -0.97 13.14 -5.67
C LYS A 134 -2.00 13.03 -4.53
N TRP A 135 -2.88 12.04 -4.58
CA TRP A 135 -4.03 11.99 -3.68
C TRP A 135 -4.02 10.72 -2.84
N LYS A 136 -4.40 10.86 -1.59
CA LYS A 136 -4.70 9.76 -0.69
C LYS A 136 -6.14 9.90 -0.20
N TYR A 137 -6.88 8.82 -0.26
CA TYR A 137 -8.26 8.75 0.22
C TYR A 137 -8.40 7.58 1.17
N VAL A 138 -9.00 7.83 2.33
CA VAL A 138 -9.32 6.81 3.33
C VAL A 138 -10.83 6.76 3.50
N TYR A 139 -11.37 5.57 3.32
CA TYR A 139 -12.76 5.24 3.61
C TYR A 139 -12.86 4.69 5.02
N ASN A 140 -13.64 5.36 5.88
CA ASN A 140 -13.88 4.99 7.26
C ASN A 140 -15.39 4.70 7.46
N PRO A 141 -15.85 3.43 7.36
CA PRO A 141 -17.29 3.11 7.43
C PRO A 141 -18.00 3.60 8.69
N PHE A 142 -17.27 3.73 9.79
CA PHE A 142 -17.79 4.15 11.09
C PHE A 142 -17.31 5.54 11.53
N GLY A 143 -16.72 6.29 10.61
CA GLY A 143 -16.14 7.60 10.89
C GLY A 143 -16.25 8.54 9.70
N GLN A 144 -15.41 9.54 9.72
CA GLN A 144 -15.28 10.50 8.63
C GLN A 144 -14.28 10.00 7.60
N ASP A 145 -14.63 10.14 6.31
CA ASP A 145 -13.68 9.93 5.23
C ASP A 145 -12.52 10.94 5.30
N GLU A 146 -11.37 10.53 4.76
CA GLU A 146 -10.21 11.40 4.71
C GLU A 146 -9.73 11.56 3.26
N LEU A 147 -9.30 12.76 2.92
CA LEU A 147 -8.72 13.09 1.62
C LEU A 147 -7.54 14.03 1.82
N TYR A 148 -6.37 13.65 1.30
CA TYR A 148 -5.14 14.43 1.42
C TYR A 148 -4.50 14.69 0.05
N ASP A 149 -3.94 15.89 -0.14
CA ASP A 149 -3.08 16.23 -1.27
C ASP A 149 -1.63 15.98 -0.88
N MET A 150 -1.09 14.85 -1.26
CA MET A 150 0.23 14.37 -0.86
C MET A 150 1.40 15.14 -1.48
N GLU A 151 1.13 16.01 -2.46
CA GLU A 151 2.15 16.91 -3.02
C GLU A 151 2.30 18.18 -2.18
N SER A 152 1.18 18.76 -1.69
CA SER A 152 1.18 19.99 -0.91
C SER A 152 1.13 19.76 0.60
N ASP A 153 0.63 18.61 1.04
CA ASP A 153 0.47 18.21 2.44
C ASP A 153 0.93 16.75 2.65
N PRO A 154 2.24 16.47 2.45
CA PRO A 154 2.76 15.11 2.63
C PRO A 154 2.68 14.61 4.08
N GLY A 155 2.48 15.48 5.04
CA GLY A 155 2.27 15.15 6.44
C GLY A 155 0.81 14.93 6.82
N GLU A 156 -0.13 14.94 5.87
CA GLU A 156 -1.55 14.60 6.07
C GLU A 156 -2.23 15.40 7.19
N LEU A 157 -1.90 16.68 7.31
CA LEU A 157 -2.37 17.54 8.40
C LEU A 157 -3.75 18.15 8.14
N HIS A 158 -4.19 18.19 6.89
CA HIS A 158 -5.41 18.88 6.46
C HIS A 158 -6.33 17.95 5.70
N ASN A 159 -7.34 17.42 6.38
CA ASN A 159 -8.37 16.61 5.73
C ASN A 159 -9.25 17.48 4.81
N LEU A 160 -9.25 17.19 3.52
CA LEU A 160 -9.98 17.91 2.47
C LEU A 160 -11.35 17.32 2.14
N ALA A 161 -11.72 16.18 2.77
CA ALA A 161 -12.91 15.40 2.37
C ALA A 161 -14.22 16.17 2.48
N GLU A 162 -14.35 17.11 3.42
CA GLU A 162 -15.57 17.92 3.61
C GLU A 162 -15.53 19.28 2.90
N LEU A 163 -14.41 19.62 2.26
CA LEU A 163 -14.27 20.91 1.62
C LEU A 163 -14.94 20.93 0.23
N LEU A 164 -15.88 21.84 0.01
CA LEU A 164 -16.63 21.95 -1.24
C LEU A 164 -15.75 22.05 -2.49
N GLY A 165 -14.60 22.71 -2.39
CA GLY A 165 -13.64 22.84 -3.50
C GLY A 165 -13.03 21.50 -3.97
N PHE A 166 -13.11 20.46 -3.17
CA PHE A 166 -12.49 19.15 -3.44
C PHE A 166 -13.50 18.04 -3.74
N VAL A 167 -14.80 18.33 -3.82
CA VAL A 167 -15.86 17.34 -4.09
C VAL A 167 -15.58 16.51 -5.35
N HIS A 168 -15.09 17.13 -6.42
CA HIS A 168 -14.76 16.42 -7.67
C HIS A 168 -13.56 15.47 -7.50
N VAL A 169 -12.57 15.83 -6.68
CA VAL A 169 -11.44 14.96 -6.36
C VAL A 169 -11.91 13.78 -5.51
N LEU A 170 -12.70 14.09 -4.47
CA LEU A 170 -13.26 13.07 -3.57
C LEU A 170 -14.07 12.02 -4.35
N ARG A 171 -14.95 12.45 -5.26
CA ARG A 171 -15.72 11.54 -6.14
C ARG A 171 -14.80 10.65 -6.97
N ARG A 172 -13.76 11.21 -7.57
CA ARG A 172 -12.79 10.45 -8.36
C ARG A 172 -12.04 9.42 -7.51
N MET A 173 -11.62 9.79 -6.30
CA MET A 173 -10.89 8.89 -5.41
C MET A 173 -11.79 7.79 -4.84
N ARG A 174 -13.04 8.10 -4.54
CA ARG A 174 -14.07 7.10 -4.18
C ARG A 174 -14.30 6.09 -5.31
N LYS A 175 -14.37 6.56 -6.57
CA LYS A 175 -14.47 5.66 -7.73
C LYS A 175 -13.27 4.73 -7.84
N LYS A 176 -12.05 5.24 -7.62
CA LYS A 176 -10.84 4.41 -7.55
C LYS A 176 -10.93 3.37 -6.43
N MET A 177 -11.31 3.79 -5.24
CA MET A 177 -11.52 2.91 -4.09
C MET A 177 -12.47 1.78 -4.43
N LEU A 178 -13.63 2.08 -5.00
CA LEU A 178 -14.61 1.07 -5.40
C LEU A 178 -14.05 0.12 -6.47
N GLY A 179 -13.20 0.62 -7.37
CA GLY A 179 -12.46 -0.20 -8.34
C GLY A 179 -11.54 -1.20 -7.65
N CYS A 180 -10.72 -0.74 -6.69
CA CYS A 180 -9.83 -1.61 -5.90
C CYS A 180 -10.62 -2.65 -5.09
N LEU A 181 -11.68 -2.23 -4.40
CA LEU A 181 -12.52 -3.14 -3.61
C LEU A 181 -13.08 -4.29 -4.46
N ARG A 182 -13.48 -4.00 -5.69
CA ARG A 182 -13.99 -5.03 -6.63
C ARG A 182 -12.86 -5.90 -7.20
N GLU A 183 -11.73 -5.29 -7.56
CA GLU A 183 -10.56 -6.00 -8.09
C GLU A 183 -10.00 -7.00 -7.07
N TYR A 184 -9.99 -6.62 -5.79
CA TYR A 184 -9.47 -7.45 -4.70
C TYR A 184 -10.55 -8.27 -3.98
N GLU A 185 -11.77 -8.31 -4.52
CA GLU A 185 -12.90 -9.08 -3.96
C GLU A 185 -13.17 -8.78 -2.48
N ASP A 186 -12.96 -7.51 -2.09
CA ASP A 186 -13.20 -7.06 -0.73
C ASP A 186 -14.71 -7.06 -0.40
N SER A 187 -15.10 -7.74 0.67
CA SER A 187 -16.49 -7.85 1.10
C SER A 187 -17.17 -6.50 1.40
N ILE A 188 -16.40 -5.46 1.72
CA ILE A 188 -16.91 -4.10 1.90
C ILE A 188 -17.47 -3.52 0.59
N ALA A 189 -17.07 -4.03 -0.57
CA ALA A 189 -17.57 -3.54 -1.86
C ALA A 189 -19.10 -3.61 -1.98
N GLU A 190 -19.72 -4.66 -1.44
CA GLU A 190 -21.17 -4.83 -1.44
C GLU A 190 -21.85 -3.82 -0.51
N VAL A 191 -21.31 -3.65 0.70
CA VAL A 191 -21.84 -2.72 1.71
C VAL A 191 -21.72 -1.27 1.23
N THR A 192 -20.58 -0.90 0.66
CA THR A 192 -20.36 0.45 0.14
C THR A 192 -21.23 0.76 -1.07
N SER A 193 -21.48 -0.21 -1.94
CA SER A 193 -22.40 -0.03 -3.06
C SER A 193 -23.84 0.23 -2.59
N TRP A 194 -24.28 -0.45 -1.53
CA TRP A 194 -25.60 -0.26 -0.93
C TRP A 194 -25.72 1.10 -0.22
N GLN A 195 -24.73 1.50 0.57
CA GLN A 195 -24.69 2.80 1.23
C GLN A 195 -24.67 3.95 0.22
N SER A 196 -23.91 3.80 -0.86
CA SER A 196 -23.83 4.74 -1.97
C SER A 196 -25.22 4.99 -2.59
N ASN A 197 -25.98 3.92 -2.82
CA ASN A 197 -27.32 4.03 -3.40
C ASN A 197 -28.34 4.62 -2.42
N SER A 198 -28.19 4.35 -1.10
CA SER A 198 -29.17 4.76 -0.08
C SER A 198 -28.98 6.20 0.42
N TYR A 199 -27.73 6.68 0.45
CA TYR A 199 -27.40 7.99 1.03
C TYR A 199 -26.74 8.98 0.03
N GLY A 200 -26.57 8.58 -1.24
CA GLY A 200 -25.92 9.43 -2.25
C GLY A 200 -24.45 9.75 -1.95
N LEU A 201 -23.85 9.10 -0.95
CA LEU A 201 -22.49 9.37 -0.48
C LEU A 201 -21.41 8.73 -1.35
N PHE A 202 -21.72 7.61 -1.98
CA PHE A 202 -20.87 7.02 -3.00
C PHE A 202 -21.52 7.24 -4.38
N LEU A 203 -20.87 7.98 -5.21
CA LEU A 203 -21.00 7.93 -6.66
C LEU A 203 -22.43 7.73 -7.22
N SER A 204 -23.17 8.75 -7.35
CA SER A 204 -24.11 8.78 -8.46
C SER A 204 -23.28 8.65 -9.75
N ASP A 205 -23.30 7.50 -10.40
CA ASP A 205 -22.99 7.35 -11.82
C ASP A 205 -24.08 8.05 -12.66
N ARG A 206 -24.59 9.17 -12.19
CA ARG A 206 -25.37 10.08 -13.00
C ARG A 206 -24.37 10.93 -13.74
N GLU A 207 -24.01 10.43 -14.90
CA GLU A 207 -23.53 11.26 -15.99
C GLU A 207 -24.56 12.39 -16.17
N GLU A 208 -24.13 13.64 -15.92
CA GLU A 208 -24.68 14.80 -16.58
C GLU A 208 -23.87 15.08 -17.84
#